data_66fe9e94fe1f8ca1e1e64245d0a3693e
#
_entry.id   66fe9e94fe1f8ca1e1e64245d0a3693e
#
_cell.length_a   1.000
_cell.length_b   1.000
_cell.length_c   1.000
_cell.angle_alpha   90.00
_cell.angle_beta   90.00
_cell.angle_gamma   90.00
#
_symmetry.space_group_name_H-M   'P 1'
#
loop_
_entity.id
_entity.type
_entity.pdbx_description
1 polymer ?
#
loop_
_entity_poly.entity_id
_entity_poly.type
_entity_poly.pdbx_seq_one_letter_code
_entity_poly.pdbx_strand_id
1 'polypeptide(L)'
;MSDYIFENNQDFALTLDKDDELNQYRSNFLFPKEKNGYSCVYLCGNSLGLQAKNVSEYLEQELQDWSDFGVHGHTKAKRPWLTYHLQAREGFASLTGSKESE
;
A
#
# COMPACT_ATOMS: atom_id res chain seq x y z
N MET A 1 11.52 22.74 -8.91
CA MET A 1 10.20 23.12 -8.38
C MET A 1 9.51 23.87 -9.50
N SER A 2 8.38 23.37 -9.98
CA SER A 2 7.59 24.11 -10.97
C SER A 2 6.93 25.27 -10.25
N ASP A 3 7.11 26.49 -10.77
CA ASP A 3 6.51 27.72 -10.25
C ASP A 3 5.01 27.73 -10.62
N TYR A 4 4.20 26.93 -9.90
CA TYR A 4 2.76 26.97 -10.08
C TYR A 4 2.19 28.28 -9.51
N ILE A 5 1.44 29.02 -10.31
CA ILE A 5 0.55 30.06 -9.83
C ILE A 5 -0.73 29.34 -9.35
N PHE A 6 -0.94 29.32 -8.05
CA PHE A 6 -2.08 28.63 -7.45
C PHE A 6 -3.39 29.36 -7.73
N GLU A 7 -4.39 28.61 -8.21
CA GLU A 7 -5.73 29.10 -8.49
C GLU A 7 -6.76 28.34 -7.63
N ASN A 8 -7.72 29.06 -7.06
CA ASN A 8 -8.79 28.45 -6.26
C ASN A 8 -9.95 28.03 -7.18
N ASN A 9 -9.71 27.02 -8.01
CA ASN A 9 -10.75 26.43 -8.86
C ASN A 9 -10.50 24.91 -9.04
N GLN A 10 -11.56 24.20 -9.46
CA GLN A 10 -11.54 22.77 -9.62
C GLN A 10 -10.63 22.31 -10.78
N ASP A 11 -10.59 23.05 -11.86
CA ASP A 11 -9.81 22.67 -13.05
C ASP A 11 -8.31 22.69 -12.75
N PHE A 12 -7.86 23.66 -11.96
CA PHE A 12 -6.49 23.71 -11.48
C PHE A 12 -6.15 22.51 -10.58
N ALA A 13 -7.04 22.16 -9.64
CA ALA A 13 -6.85 21.00 -8.78
C ALA A 13 -6.78 19.69 -9.58
N LEU A 14 -7.67 19.49 -10.55
CA LEU A 14 -7.66 18.32 -11.42
C LEU A 14 -6.40 18.25 -12.31
N THR A 15 -5.86 19.40 -12.70
CA THR A 15 -4.58 19.45 -13.45
C THR A 15 -3.43 18.99 -12.56
N LEU A 16 -3.35 19.46 -11.32
CA LEU A 16 -2.34 19.02 -10.36
C LEU A 16 -2.44 17.51 -10.08
N ASP A 17 -3.65 17.00 -9.88
CA ASP A 17 -3.88 15.57 -9.68
C ASP A 17 -3.41 14.73 -10.88
N LYS A 18 -3.62 15.22 -12.10
CA LYS A 18 -3.22 14.55 -13.33
C LYS A 18 -1.71 14.53 -13.50
N ASP A 19 -1.04 15.62 -13.14
CA ASP A 19 0.40 15.81 -13.30
C ASP A 19 1.20 15.19 -12.13
N ASP A 20 0.51 14.70 -11.08
CA ASP A 20 1.14 14.01 -9.96
C ASP A 20 1.69 12.64 -10.39
N GLU A 21 3.00 12.46 -10.26
CA GLU A 21 3.69 11.19 -10.55
C GLU A 21 3.14 10.02 -9.73
N LEU A 22 2.60 10.28 -8.54
CA LEU A 22 2.02 9.28 -7.67
C LEU A 22 0.57 8.91 -8.04
N ASN A 23 -0.09 9.65 -8.90
CA ASN A 23 -1.47 9.40 -9.29
C ASN A 23 -1.70 7.97 -9.81
N GLN A 24 -0.73 7.40 -10.52
CA GLN A 24 -0.79 6.03 -11.03
C GLN A 24 -1.00 4.98 -9.92
N TYR A 25 -0.49 5.22 -8.71
CA TYR A 25 -0.60 4.29 -7.58
C TYR A 25 -1.97 4.33 -6.89
N ARG A 26 -2.77 5.36 -7.11
CA ARG A 26 -4.12 5.49 -6.54
C ARG A 26 -5.00 4.27 -6.86
N SER A 27 -4.84 3.72 -8.05
CA SER A 27 -5.58 2.54 -8.50
C SER A 27 -5.27 1.27 -7.73
N ASN A 28 -4.18 1.23 -6.96
CA ASN A 28 -3.76 0.06 -6.17
C ASN A 28 -4.50 -0.05 -4.82
N PHE A 29 -5.31 0.94 -4.48
CA PHE A 29 -6.02 1.00 -3.20
C PHE A 29 -7.53 0.95 -3.35
N LEU A 30 -8.21 0.46 -2.31
CA LEU A 30 -9.66 0.45 -2.19
C LEU A 30 -10.11 1.69 -1.43
N PHE A 31 -10.99 2.47 -2.03
CA PHE A 31 -11.55 3.67 -1.43
C PHE A 31 -12.93 3.36 -0.87
N PRO A 32 -13.24 3.79 0.37
CA PRO A 32 -14.60 3.76 0.90
C PRO A 32 -15.54 4.51 -0.03
N LYS A 33 -16.79 4.05 -0.10
CA LYS A 33 -17.83 4.67 -0.91
C LYS A 33 -18.79 5.47 -0.03
N GLU A 34 -19.20 6.61 -0.54
CA GLU A 34 -20.30 7.37 0.03
C GLU A 34 -21.65 6.70 -0.29
N LYS A 35 -22.72 7.18 0.38
CA LYS A 35 -24.09 6.68 0.16
C LYS A 35 -24.57 6.83 -1.29
N ASN A 36 -24.03 7.79 -2.04
CA ASN A 36 -24.31 8.04 -3.45
C ASN A 36 -23.52 7.14 -4.40
N GLY A 37 -22.64 6.26 -3.87
CA GLY A 37 -21.81 5.32 -4.65
C GLY A 37 -20.48 5.89 -5.15
N TYR A 38 -20.21 7.19 -4.98
CA TYR A 38 -18.92 7.79 -5.31
C TYR A 38 -17.83 7.43 -4.28
N SER A 39 -16.60 7.41 -4.70
CA SER A 39 -15.47 7.25 -3.79
C SER A 39 -15.35 8.47 -2.87
N CYS A 40 -15.20 8.24 -1.57
CA CYS A 40 -14.99 9.34 -0.64
C CYS A 40 -13.60 9.97 -0.81
N VAL A 41 -13.47 11.24 -0.43
CA VAL A 41 -12.17 11.89 -0.25
C VAL A 41 -11.60 11.40 1.08
N TYR A 42 -10.58 10.54 1.02
CA TYR A 42 -10.00 9.89 2.19
C TYR A 42 -8.72 10.59 2.65
N LEU A 43 -8.79 11.29 3.76
CA LEU A 43 -7.68 12.05 4.35
C LEU A 43 -7.24 11.53 5.72
N CYS A 44 -7.66 10.31 6.10
CA CYS A 44 -7.40 9.71 7.42
C CYS A 44 -6.20 8.76 7.43
N GLY A 45 -5.30 8.83 6.44
CA GLY A 45 -4.14 7.95 6.33
C GLY A 45 -3.18 7.98 7.53
N ASN A 46 -3.21 9.04 8.32
CA ASN A 46 -2.46 9.16 9.58
C ASN A 46 -2.97 8.23 10.69
N SER A 47 -4.23 7.80 10.63
CA SER A 47 -4.86 6.89 11.60
C SER A 47 -4.94 5.47 11.04
N LEU A 48 -5.49 5.30 9.86
CA LEU A 48 -5.59 4.03 9.15
C LEU A 48 -5.44 4.30 7.65
N GLY A 49 -4.42 3.72 7.03
CA GLY A 49 -4.24 3.79 5.58
C GLY A 49 -5.35 3.06 4.81
N LEU A 50 -5.49 3.39 3.54
CA LEU A 50 -6.39 2.65 2.65
C LEU A 50 -5.89 1.21 2.47
N GLN A 51 -6.83 0.27 2.34
CA GLN A 51 -6.50 -1.11 2.05
C GLN A 51 -5.91 -1.23 0.63
N ALA A 52 -4.71 -1.80 0.52
CA ALA A 52 -4.17 -2.18 -0.79
C ALA A 52 -4.95 -3.37 -1.38
N LYS A 53 -5.18 -3.37 -2.68
CA LYS A 53 -5.99 -4.40 -3.36
C LYS A 53 -5.40 -5.81 -3.27
N ASN A 54 -4.08 -5.91 -3.18
CA ASN A 54 -3.37 -7.19 -3.12
C ASN A 54 -3.29 -7.80 -1.71
N VAL A 55 -3.84 -7.16 -0.68
CA VAL A 55 -3.81 -7.69 0.70
C VAL A 55 -4.51 -9.05 0.81
N SER A 56 -5.65 -9.22 0.10
CA SER A 56 -6.39 -10.50 0.11
C SER A 56 -5.54 -11.66 -0.42
N GLU A 57 -4.79 -11.44 -1.50
CA GLU A 57 -3.92 -12.46 -2.09
C GLU A 57 -2.81 -12.89 -1.13
N TYR A 58 -2.24 -11.95 -0.36
CA TYR A 58 -1.25 -12.27 0.66
C TYR A 58 -1.86 -13.11 1.79
N LEU A 59 -3.05 -12.74 2.27
CA LEU A 59 -3.73 -13.49 3.32
C LEU A 59 -4.16 -14.89 2.86
N GLU A 60 -4.71 -15.00 1.66
CA GLU A 60 -5.08 -16.28 1.06
C GLU A 60 -3.87 -17.22 0.93
N GLN A 61 -2.73 -16.69 0.52
CA GLN A 61 -1.49 -17.47 0.44
C GLN A 61 -1.05 -17.99 1.81
N GLU A 62 -1.11 -17.16 2.85
CA GLU A 62 -0.73 -17.60 4.21
C GLU A 62 -1.71 -18.64 4.76
N LEU A 63 -3.00 -18.52 4.48
CA LEU A 63 -4.00 -19.53 4.86
C LEU A 63 -3.77 -20.84 4.12
N GLN A 64 -3.42 -20.79 2.83
CA GLN A 64 -3.09 -21.96 2.04
C GLN A 64 -1.84 -22.66 2.58
N ASP A 65 -0.77 -21.89 2.83
CA ASP A 65 0.48 -22.43 3.40
C ASP A 65 0.24 -23.08 4.77
N TRP A 66 -0.61 -22.50 5.60
CA TRP A 66 -1.01 -23.12 6.87
C TRP A 66 -1.75 -24.43 6.66
N SER A 67 -2.70 -24.47 5.74
CA SER A 67 -3.45 -25.69 5.40
C SER A 67 -2.53 -26.81 4.91
N ASP A 68 -1.57 -26.48 4.05
CA ASP A 68 -0.73 -27.45 3.38
C ASP A 68 0.44 -27.95 4.25
N PHE A 69 0.98 -27.08 5.08
CA PHE A 69 2.20 -27.35 5.82
C PHE A 69 2.05 -27.44 7.34
N GLY A 70 0.98 -26.89 7.93
CA GLY A 70 0.81 -26.81 9.37
C GLY A 70 2.06 -26.19 10.02
N VAL A 71 2.63 -26.84 11.05
CA VAL A 71 3.84 -26.36 11.74
C VAL A 71 5.06 -26.23 10.80
N HIS A 72 5.10 -26.99 9.73
CA HIS A 72 6.18 -26.89 8.75
C HIS A 72 6.16 -25.58 7.94
N GLY A 73 5.07 -24.81 7.97
CA GLY A 73 4.99 -23.47 7.39
C GLY A 73 6.08 -22.54 7.91
N HIS A 74 6.59 -22.77 9.12
CA HIS A 74 7.73 -22.03 9.65
C HIS A 74 8.96 -22.03 8.72
N THR A 75 9.15 -23.09 7.94
CA THR A 75 10.31 -23.26 7.05
C THR A 75 9.96 -23.56 5.61
N LYS A 76 8.74 -24.03 5.30
CA LYS A 76 8.33 -24.51 3.97
C LYS A 76 7.27 -23.66 3.28
N ALA A 77 6.63 -22.71 3.99
CA ALA A 77 5.71 -21.77 3.39
C ALA A 77 6.37 -21.03 2.22
N LYS A 78 5.59 -20.51 1.31
CA LYS A 78 6.07 -19.64 0.20
C LYS A 78 6.88 -18.45 0.75
N ARG A 79 6.46 -17.97 1.92
CA ARG A 79 7.19 -16.99 2.74
C ARG A 79 7.40 -17.59 4.12
N PRO A 80 8.55 -18.26 4.39
CA PRO A 80 8.79 -18.98 5.64
C PRO A 80 8.60 -18.06 6.85
N TRP A 81 7.75 -18.47 7.80
CA TRP A 81 7.34 -17.60 8.91
C TRP A 81 8.47 -17.22 9.86
N LEU A 82 9.46 -18.10 10.07
CA LEU A 82 10.62 -17.79 10.92
C LEU A 82 11.46 -16.63 10.37
N THR A 83 11.54 -16.50 9.04
CA THR A 83 12.36 -15.50 8.36
C THR A 83 11.52 -14.43 7.67
N TYR A 84 10.22 -14.37 7.96
CA TYR A 84 9.28 -13.47 7.28
C TYR A 84 9.72 -12.00 7.31
N HIS A 85 10.21 -11.56 8.47
CA HIS A 85 10.72 -10.20 8.68
C HIS A 85 11.87 -9.82 7.74
N LEU A 86 12.66 -10.79 7.26
CA LEU A 86 13.78 -10.51 6.35
C LEU A 86 13.32 -10.04 4.97
N GLN A 87 12.11 -10.41 4.55
CA GLN A 87 11.57 -10.04 3.25
C GLN A 87 11.24 -8.53 3.13
N ALA A 88 11.02 -7.87 4.27
CA ALA A 88 10.70 -6.45 4.31
C ALA A 88 11.92 -5.55 4.57
N ARG A 89 13.08 -6.13 4.90
CA ARG A 89 14.28 -5.38 5.33
C ARG A 89 14.73 -4.34 4.32
N GLU A 90 14.98 -4.75 3.09
CA GLU A 90 15.45 -3.86 2.03
C GLU A 90 14.47 -2.70 1.79
N GLY A 91 13.17 -3.02 1.71
CA GLY A 91 12.12 -2.01 1.53
C GLY A 91 12.08 -1.00 2.68
N PHE A 92 12.13 -1.47 3.92
CA PHE A 92 12.14 -0.58 5.08
C PHE A 92 13.44 0.23 5.18
N ALA A 93 14.58 -0.37 4.91
CA ALA A 93 15.86 0.35 4.88
C ALA A 93 15.84 1.49 3.85
N SER A 94 15.32 1.22 2.65
CA SER A 94 15.15 2.24 1.62
C SER A 94 14.23 3.38 2.04
N LEU A 95 13.08 3.07 2.68
CA LEU A 95 12.10 4.06 3.10
C LEU A 95 12.62 4.94 4.26
N THR A 96 13.40 4.37 5.16
CA THR A 96 13.90 5.07 6.35
C THR A 96 15.28 5.69 6.16
N GLY A 97 15.97 5.36 5.07
CA GLY A 97 17.35 5.78 4.84
C GLY A 97 18.37 5.09 5.75
N SER A 98 18.00 3.93 6.32
CA SER A 98 18.87 3.11 7.18
C SER A 98 19.61 2.05 6.38
N LYS A 99 20.51 1.30 7.05
CA LYS A 99 21.11 0.09 6.48
C LYS A 99 20.24 -1.12 6.80
N GLU A 100 20.27 -2.15 5.94
CA GLU A 100 19.54 -3.40 6.18
C GLU A 100 19.92 -4.11 7.49
N SER A 101 21.10 -3.83 8.03
CA SER A 101 21.59 -4.39 9.29
C SER A 101 21.11 -3.66 10.54
N GLU A 102 20.43 -2.54 10.37
CA GLU A 102 19.89 -1.70 11.46
C GLU A 102 18.41 -1.96 11.66
#